data_75f3a78b8253713887a1fb9b4fb68148
#
_entry.id   75f3a78b8253713887a1fb9b4fb68148
#
_cell.length_a   1.000
_cell.length_b   1.000
_cell.length_c   1.000
_cell.angle_alpha   90.00
_cell.angle_beta   90.00
_cell.angle_gamma   90.00
#
_symmetry.space_group_name_H-M   'P 1'
#
loop_
_entity.id
_entity.type
_entity.pdbx_description
1 polymer ?
#
loop_
_entity_poly.entity_id
_entity_poly.type
_entity_poly.pdbx_seq_one_letter_code
_entity_poly.pdbx_strand_id
1 'polypeptide(L)'
;MNKELRYQITDKQNGLTVKAVLSSLGFSRHEISRFKFSAYQMYLNGEPVKVNQVVHTADVLMIEELNLETFPLHPRTVRPDILYEDEDVVVVYKPVGTPSHPSHHHLTDDMGTLLRDYYQDKHFVIRPIGRLDKDVSGIMIYAKNQLSAARLTAQRKDGTLQKYYYAIVEGQLEDKDTLLFSLMKEDGEMAQSFNQGGKQCVTEYEVIKRYQTEGLIRVHLQTGRTHQIRAGFAGIGHPLCGDTLYGGSTQWIKRPALHCANISFLQPFTKKKIIVESPLPEDMKRK
;
A
#
# COMPACT_ATOMS: atom_id res chain seq x y z
N MET A 1 10.82 -13.60 -13.21
CA MET A 1 10.22 -14.94 -13.07
C MET A 1 8.71 -14.80 -12.99
N ASN A 2 7.97 -15.61 -13.73
CA ASN A 2 6.54 -15.70 -13.56
C ASN A 2 6.23 -16.34 -12.20
N LYS A 3 5.19 -15.88 -11.48
CA LYS A 3 4.75 -16.52 -10.26
C LYS A 3 4.03 -17.82 -10.62
N GLU A 4 4.51 -18.92 -10.11
CA GLU A 4 3.88 -20.24 -10.23
C GLU A 4 3.29 -20.65 -8.88
N LEU A 5 2.04 -21.06 -8.88
CA LEU A 5 1.34 -21.60 -7.72
C LEU A 5 0.89 -23.02 -8.03
N ARG A 6 1.18 -23.97 -7.13
CA ARG A 6 0.79 -25.36 -7.25
C ARG A 6 -0.10 -25.77 -6.08
N TYR A 7 -1.22 -26.41 -6.38
CA TYR A 7 -2.19 -26.88 -5.40
C TYR A 7 -2.54 -28.34 -5.69
N GLN A 8 -2.36 -29.20 -4.71
CA GLN A 8 -2.85 -30.56 -4.78
C GLN A 8 -4.31 -30.60 -4.35
N ILE A 9 -5.17 -31.22 -5.16
CA ILE A 9 -6.61 -31.34 -4.90
C ILE A 9 -6.82 -32.36 -3.79
N THR A 10 -7.53 -31.94 -2.75
CA THR A 10 -7.88 -32.76 -1.60
C THR A 10 -9.20 -33.50 -1.79
N ASP A 11 -9.49 -34.51 -0.94
CA ASP A 11 -10.77 -35.23 -0.96
C ASP A 11 -11.98 -34.30 -0.82
N LYS A 12 -11.87 -33.22 -0.04
CA LYS A 12 -12.94 -32.21 0.12
C LYS A 12 -13.22 -31.41 -1.15
N GLN A 13 -12.31 -31.41 -2.09
CA GLN A 13 -12.40 -30.68 -3.35
C GLN A 13 -12.72 -31.59 -4.53
N ASN A 14 -12.80 -32.92 -4.30
CA ASN A 14 -13.14 -33.90 -5.32
C ASN A 14 -14.51 -33.59 -5.94
N GLY A 15 -14.59 -33.59 -7.27
CA GLY A 15 -15.81 -33.33 -8.02
C GLY A 15 -16.17 -31.83 -8.12
N LEU A 16 -15.39 -30.93 -7.53
CA LEU A 16 -15.57 -29.48 -7.68
C LEU A 16 -15.05 -29.00 -9.03
N THR A 17 -15.54 -27.85 -9.47
CA THR A 17 -14.91 -27.15 -10.62
C THR A 17 -13.65 -26.43 -10.19
N VAL A 18 -12.70 -26.22 -11.11
CA VAL A 18 -11.51 -25.38 -10.89
C VAL A 18 -11.90 -24.02 -10.29
N LYS A 19 -13.01 -23.40 -10.76
CA LYS A 19 -13.55 -22.17 -10.20
C LYS A 19 -13.87 -22.28 -8.70
N ALA A 20 -14.53 -23.36 -8.29
CA ALA A 20 -14.90 -23.59 -6.90
C ALA A 20 -13.66 -23.82 -6.03
N VAL A 21 -12.68 -24.59 -6.52
CA VAL A 21 -11.39 -24.80 -5.87
C VAL A 21 -10.65 -23.48 -5.70
N LEU A 22 -10.52 -22.65 -6.73
CA LEU A 22 -9.88 -21.33 -6.65
C LEU A 22 -10.55 -20.44 -5.61
N SER A 23 -11.89 -20.44 -5.55
CA SER A 23 -12.64 -19.71 -4.53
C SER A 23 -12.32 -20.20 -3.11
N SER A 24 -12.22 -21.52 -2.90
CA SER A 24 -11.86 -22.10 -1.59
C SER A 24 -10.40 -21.78 -1.18
N LEU A 25 -9.52 -21.56 -2.15
CA LEU A 25 -8.13 -21.14 -1.95
C LEU A 25 -7.99 -19.61 -1.73
N GLY A 26 -9.11 -18.87 -1.68
CA GLY A 26 -9.15 -17.44 -1.39
C GLY A 26 -8.95 -16.54 -2.61
N PHE A 27 -9.11 -17.05 -3.82
CA PHE A 27 -9.15 -16.21 -5.02
C PHE A 27 -10.49 -15.48 -5.12
N SER A 28 -10.44 -14.18 -5.37
CA SER A 28 -11.62 -13.36 -5.56
C SER A 28 -12.31 -13.66 -6.92
N ARG A 29 -13.58 -13.30 -7.05
CA ARG A 29 -14.32 -13.41 -8.34
C ARG A 29 -13.62 -12.66 -9.47
N HIS A 30 -13.00 -11.51 -9.16
CA HIS A 30 -12.28 -10.72 -10.13
C HIS A 30 -11.00 -11.42 -10.60
N GLU A 31 -10.20 -11.99 -9.70
CA GLU A 31 -9.02 -12.79 -10.06
C GLU A 31 -9.41 -13.98 -10.93
N ILE A 32 -10.41 -14.76 -10.52
CA ILE A 32 -10.91 -15.92 -11.30
C ILE A 32 -11.43 -15.50 -12.68
N SER A 33 -12.06 -14.34 -12.80
CA SER A 33 -12.49 -13.81 -14.09
C SER A 33 -11.31 -13.52 -15.03
N ARG A 34 -10.17 -13.06 -14.49
CA ARG A 34 -8.96 -12.78 -15.28
C ARG A 34 -8.30 -14.03 -15.86
N PHE A 35 -8.48 -15.19 -15.26
CA PHE A 35 -8.03 -16.46 -15.84
C PHE A 35 -8.67 -16.79 -17.20
N LYS A 36 -9.75 -16.12 -17.56
CA LYS A 36 -10.36 -16.23 -18.89
C LYS A 36 -9.66 -15.39 -19.96
N PHE A 37 -8.83 -14.39 -19.56
CA PHE A 37 -8.25 -13.39 -20.44
C PHE A 37 -6.71 -13.34 -20.21
N SER A 38 -5.97 -14.17 -20.91
CA SER A 38 -4.54 -14.12 -21.25
C SER A 38 -3.45 -13.70 -20.23
N ALA A 39 -3.78 -13.20 -19.02
CA ALA A 39 -2.76 -12.82 -18.03
C ALA A 39 -2.29 -13.98 -17.14
N TYR A 40 -2.97 -15.14 -17.24
CA TYR A 40 -2.68 -16.33 -16.47
C TYR A 40 -2.89 -17.58 -17.33
N GLN A 41 -2.05 -18.59 -17.11
CA GLN A 41 -2.27 -19.91 -17.63
C GLN A 41 -2.54 -20.87 -16.46
N MET A 42 -3.49 -21.77 -16.65
CA MET A 42 -3.82 -22.82 -15.68
C MET A 42 -3.63 -24.17 -16.30
N TYR A 43 -3.09 -25.08 -15.53
CA TYR A 43 -2.84 -26.45 -15.93
C TYR A 43 -3.36 -27.41 -14.86
N LEU A 44 -3.97 -28.49 -15.27
CA LEU A 44 -4.35 -29.62 -14.42
C LEU A 44 -3.52 -30.82 -14.83
N ASN A 45 -2.68 -31.33 -13.94
CA ASN A 45 -1.74 -32.43 -14.23
C ASN A 45 -0.82 -32.15 -15.45
N GLY A 46 -0.46 -30.89 -15.68
CA GLY A 46 0.37 -30.47 -16.80
C GLY A 46 -0.40 -30.09 -18.08
N GLU A 47 -1.69 -30.36 -18.17
CA GLU A 47 -2.53 -30.04 -19.33
C GLU A 47 -3.30 -28.72 -19.10
N PRO A 48 -3.43 -27.84 -20.13
CA PRO A 48 -4.19 -26.61 -20.00
C PRO A 48 -5.64 -26.85 -19.57
N VAL A 49 -6.12 -26.08 -18.57
CA VAL A 49 -7.44 -26.27 -17.98
C VAL A 49 -8.25 -24.97 -17.96
N LYS A 50 -9.59 -25.12 -18.11
CA LYS A 50 -10.55 -24.01 -17.98
C LYS A 50 -11.19 -24.03 -16.59
N VAL A 51 -11.66 -22.86 -16.13
CA VAL A 51 -12.28 -22.66 -14.80
C VAL A 51 -13.52 -23.51 -14.53
N ASN A 52 -14.20 -24.01 -15.56
CA ASN A 52 -15.40 -24.83 -15.46
C ASN A 52 -15.10 -26.35 -15.47
N GLN A 53 -13.85 -26.75 -15.63
CA GLN A 53 -13.46 -28.16 -15.61
C GLN A 53 -13.52 -28.72 -14.18
N VAL A 54 -13.98 -29.97 -14.06
CA VAL A 54 -14.05 -30.71 -12.79
C VAL A 54 -12.68 -31.27 -12.46
N VAL A 55 -12.33 -31.25 -11.18
CA VAL A 55 -11.08 -31.79 -10.63
C VAL A 55 -11.36 -33.02 -9.75
N HIS A 56 -10.39 -33.88 -9.62
CA HIS A 56 -10.44 -35.09 -8.80
C HIS A 56 -9.35 -35.09 -7.73
N THR A 57 -9.56 -35.87 -6.67
CA THR A 57 -8.55 -36.07 -5.62
C THR A 57 -7.20 -36.42 -6.22
N ALA A 58 -6.15 -35.85 -5.67
CA ALA A 58 -4.75 -35.99 -6.08
C ALA A 58 -4.37 -35.23 -7.38
N ASP A 59 -5.30 -34.64 -8.12
CA ASP A 59 -4.95 -33.75 -9.22
C ASP A 59 -4.06 -32.61 -8.74
N VAL A 60 -3.17 -32.13 -9.60
CA VAL A 60 -2.31 -30.97 -9.35
C VAL A 60 -2.77 -29.82 -10.22
N LEU A 61 -3.39 -28.82 -9.60
CA LEU A 61 -3.74 -27.55 -10.24
C LEU A 61 -2.55 -26.61 -10.17
N MET A 62 -2.01 -26.21 -11.31
CA MET A 62 -0.95 -25.22 -11.45
C MET A 62 -1.50 -23.94 -12.06
N ILE A 63 -1.08 -22.80 -11.52
CA ILE A 63 -1.42 -21.48 -12.03
C ILE A 63 -0.12 -20.74 -12.29
N GLU A 64 0.08 -20.29 -13.51
CA GLU A 64 1.21 -19.48 -13.92
C GLU A 64 0.74 -18.06 -14.23
N GLU A 65 1.32 -17.07 -13.59
CA GLU A 65 1.10 -15.66 -13.89
C GLU A 65 2.03 -15.22 -15.01
N LEU A 66 1.47 -14.86 -16.16
CA LEU A 66 2.25 -14.30 -17.25
C LEU A 66 2.47 -12.80 -17.04
N ASN A 67 3.72 -12.40 -16.90
CA ASN A 67 4.08 -11.01 -16.86
C ASN A 67 4.25 -10.46 -18.29
N LEU A 68 3.21 -9.82 -18.80
CA LEU A 68 3.18 -9.24 -20.16
C LEU A 68 3.55 -7.76 -20.20
N GLU A 69 3.84 -7.14 -19.05
CA GLU A 69 4.18 -5.71 -19.00
C GLU A 69 5.67 -5.50 -19.36
N THR A 70 5.93 -4.85 -20.48
CA THR A 70 7.26 -4.35 -20.86
C THR A 70 7.28 -2.83 -20.65
N PHE A 71 8.28 -2.34 -19.92
CA PHE A 71 8.50 -0.91 -19.70
C PHE A 71 9.87 -0.50 -20.22
N PRO A 72 10.03 0.71 -20.78
CA PRO A 72 11.34 1.23 -21.08
C PRO A 72 12.14 1.35 -19.76
N LEU A 73 13.33 0.76 -19.75
CA LEU A 73 14.23 0.77 -18.59
C LEU A 73 15.16 1.98 -18.70
N HIS A 74 15.34 2.66 -17.57
CA HIS A 74 16.31 3.74 -17.45
C HIS A 74 17.38 3.32 -16.43
N PRO A 75 18.67 3.26 -16.82
CA PRO A 75 19.74 2.94 -15.87
C PRO A 75 19.73 3.92 -14.70
N ARG A 76 19.60 3.42 -13.48
CA ARG A 76 19.71 4.23 -12.26
C ARG A 76 20.83 3.72 -11.38
N THR A 77 21.59 4.66 -10.85
CA THR A 77 22.64 4.41 -9.87
C THR A 77 22.11 4.36 -8.44
N VAL A 78 20.87 4.86 -8.21
CA VAL A 78 20.27 4.94 -6.89
C VAL A 78 19.58 3.61 -6.55
N ARG A 79 19.97 3.00 -5.45
CA ARG A 79 19.33 1.80 -4.91
C ARG A 79 18.16 2.17 -4.00
N PRO A 80 17.02 1.46 -4.06
CA PRO A 80 15.96 1.61 -3.07
C PRO A 80 16.43 1.14 -1.70
N ASP A 81 16.00 1.84 -0.65
CA ASP A 81 16.21 1.40 0.73
C ASP A 81 15.15 0.34 1.07
N ILE A 82 15.54 -0.94 1.00
CA ILE A 82 14.67 -2.10 1.18
C ILE A 82 14.66 -2.49 2.65
N LEU A 83 13.49 -2.39 3.30
CA LEU A 83 13.29 -2.74 4.71
C LEU A 83 12.86 -4.20 4.90
N TYR A 84 12.15 -4.76 3.92
CA TYR A 84 11.74 -6.17 3.89
C TYR A 84 11.53 -6.62 2.44
N GLU A 85 11.88 -7.85 2.15
CA GLU A 85 11.66 -8.43 0.83
C GLU A 85 11.44 -9.95 0.92
N ASP A 86 10.47 -10.44 0.15
CA ASP A 86 10.30 -11.86 -0.16
C ASP A 86 9.99 -12.04 -1.66
N GLU A 87 9.53 -13.22 -2.07
CA GLU A 87 9.19 -13.50 -3.48
C GLU A 87 8.02 -12.65 -4.00
N ASP A 88 7.12 -12.21 -3.13
CA ASP A 88 5.82 -11.63 -3.46
C ASP A 88 5.72 -10.14 -3.16
N VAL A 89 6.52 -9.67 -2.20
CA VAL A 89 6.38 -8.34 -1.61
C VAL A 89 7.76 -7.70 -1.45
N VAL A 90 7.82 -6.39 -1.67
CA VAL A 90 8.93 -5.55 -1.23
C VAL A 90 8.39 -4.37 -0.44
N VAL A 91 9.00 -4.12 0.73
CA VAL A 91 8.72 -2.97 1.58
C VAL A 91 9.95 -2.08 1.60
N VAL A 92 9.75 -0.81 1.31
CA VAL A 92 10.84 0.16 1.16
C VAL A 92 10.61 1.40 2.00
N TYR A 93 11.69 2.08 2.34
CA TYR A 93 11.65 3.44 2.83
C TYR A 93 11.52 4.42 1.66
N LYS A 94 10.50 5.27 1.69
CA LYS A 94 10.34 6.38 0.75
C LYS A 94 10.88 7.67 1.37
N PRO A 95 11.91 8.29 0.81
CA PRO A 95 12.38 9.59 1.27
C PRO A 95 11.38 10.70 0.91
N VAL A 96 11.55 11.84 1.56
CA VAL A 96 10.85 13.09 1.23
C VAL A 96 11.21 13.52 -0.20
N GLY A 97 10.27 14.18 -0.87
CA GLY A 97 10.49 14.70 -2.23
C GLY A 97 10.32 13.68 -3.34
N THR A 98 10.19 12.38 -3.02
CA THR A 98 10.00 11.32 -4.01
C THR A 98 8.52 10.93 -4.12
N PRO A 99 7.90 11.00 -5.31
CA PRO A 99 6.53 10.51 -5.51
C PRO A 99 6.43 8.99 -5.32
N SER A 100 5.25 8.53 -4.94
CA SER A 100 4.99 7.08 -4.73
C SER A 100 4.85 6.31 -6.05
N HIS A 101 4.39 6.97 -7.10
CA HIS A 101 4.10 6.39 -8.42
C HIS A 101 4.16 7.50 -9.48
N PRO A 102 4.28 7.18 -10.77
CA PRO A 102 4.31 8.16 -11.84
C PRO A 102 3.11 9.11 -11.82
N SER A 103 3.36 10.37 -12.13
CA SER A 103 2.33 11.41 -12.31
C SER A 103 2.71 12.31 -13.48
N HIS A 104 1.78 13.19 -13.92
CA HIS A 104 2.01 14.06 -15.09
C HIS A 104 3.35 14.85 -15.08
N HIS A 105 3.86 15.18 -13.88
CA HIS A 105 5.13 15.92 -13.73
C HIS A 105 6.29 15.06 -13.22
N HIS A 106 6.08 13.78 -12.98
CA HIS A 106 7.05 12.83 -12.41
C HIS A 106 6.88 11.47 -13.09
N LEU A 107 7.45 11.36 -14.30
CA LEU A 107 7.30 10.13 -15.11
C LEU A 107 8.37 9.08 -14.81
N THR A 108 9.53 9.49 -14.26
CA THR A 108 10.70 8.63 -14.11
C THR A 108 11.42 8.75 -12.76
N ASP A 109 10.99 9.66 -11.89
CA ASP A 109 11.64 9.98 -10.60
C ASP A 109 10.82 9.54 -9.38
N ASP A 110 9.93 8.57 -9.56
CA ASP A 110 9.09 7.99 -8.52
C ASP A 110 9.61 6.64 -8.00
N MET A 111 9.12 6.24 -6.82
CA MET A 111 9.53 4.97 -6.18
C MET A 111 9.17 3.73 -7.01
N GLY A 112 8.06 3.74 -7.74
CA GLY A 112 7.65 2.62 -8.58
C GLY A 112 8.61 2.42 -9.75
N THR A 113 9.05 3.51 -10.40
CA THR A 113 10.05 3.48 -11.45
C THR A 113 11.42 3.05 -10.91
N LEU A 114 11.85 3.59 -9.76
CA LEU A 114 13.09 3.17 -9.10
C LEU A 114 13.12 1.66 -8.83
N LEU A 115 12.02 1.09 -8.35
CA LEU A 115 11.93 -0.35 -8.08
C LEU A 115 11.93 -1.18 -9.38
N ARG A 116 11.23 -0.74 -10.42
CA ARG A 116 11.27 -1.41 -11.73
C ARG A 116 12.70 -1.45 -12.31
N ASP A 117 13.41 -0.34 -12.25
CA ASP A 117 14.80 -0.26 -12.71
C ASP A 117 15.72 -1.15 -11.87
N TYR A 118 15.50 -1.21 -10.56
CA TYR A 118 16.25 -2.08 -9.65
C TYR A 118 16.03 -3.58 -9.95
N TYR A 119 14.80 -3.96 -10.30
CA TYR A 119 14.43 -5.35 -10.59
C TYR A 119 14.38 -5.68 -12.08
N GLN A 120 14.99 -4.86 -12.96
CA GLN A 120 14.91 -4.99 -14.42
C GLN A 120 15.20 -6.40 -14.94
N ASP A 121 16.16 -7.11 -14.36
CA ASP A 121 16.54 -8.48 -14.75
C ASP A 121 15.58 -9.56 -14.26
N LYS A 122 14.60 -9.21 -13.41
CA LYS A 122 13.70 -10.16 -12.73
C LYS A 122 12.27 -10.15 -13.26
N HIS A 123 11.95 -9.26 -14.19
CA HIS A 123 10.62 -9.13 -14.81
C HIS A 123 9.45 -9.06 -13.81
N PHE A 124 9.64 -8.35 -12.70
CA PHE A 124 8.58 -8.16 -11.71
C PHE A 124 7.58 -7.09 -12.15
N VAL A 125 6.29 -7.34 -11.90
CA VAL A 125 5.25 -6.32 -11.98
C VAL A 125 5.17 -5.61 -10.64
N ILE A 126 5.83 -4.46 -10.52
CA ILE A 126 5.86 -3.68 -9.28
C ILE A 126 4.60 -2.83 -9.17
N ARG A 127 3.76 -3.11 -8.14
CA ARG A 127 2.51 -2.42 -7.89
C ARG A 127 2.44 -1.85 -6.48
N PRO A 128 2.26 -0.53 -6.30
CA PRO A 128 2.12 0.08 -4.99
C PRO A 128 0.81 -0.36 -4.32
N ILE A 129 0.89 -0.68 -3.03
CA ILE A 129 -0.28 -0.97 -2.19
C ILE A 129 -0.58 0.26 -1.34
N GLY A 130 -1.27 1.21 -1.96
CA GLY A 130 -1.49 2.53 -1.39
C GLY A 130 -0.38 3.52 -1.77
N ARG A 131 -0.47 4.71 -1.20
CA ARG A 131 0.44 5.81 -1.52
C ARG A 131 0.84 6.59 -0.26
N LEU A 132 1.95 7.28 -0.34
CA LEU A 132 2.32 8.43 0.49
C LEU A 132 2.41 9.66 -0.40
N ASP A 133 2.14 10.83 0.16
CA ASP A 133 2.35 12.09 -0.57
C ASP A 133 3.84 12.29 -0.84
N LYS A 134 4.18 13.11 -1.85
CA LYS A 134 5.56 13.37 -2.25
C LYS A 134 6.44 13.80 -1.07
N ASP A 135 5.92 14.72 -0.24
CA ASP A 135 6.66 15.33 0.86
C ASP A 135 6.50 14.59 2.21
N VAL A 136 5.86 13.42 2.19
CA VAL A 136 5.73 12.52 3.34
C VAL A 136 6.75 11.39 3.22
N SER A 137 7.50 11.12 4.29
CA SER A 137 8.47 10.02 4.36
C SER A 137 7.89 8.75 4.97
N GLY A 138 8.61 7.65 4.84
CA GLY A 138 8.34 6.41 5.56
C GLY A 138 8.05 5.20 4.70
N ILE A 139 7.41 4.22 5.29
CA ILE A 139 7.29 2.87 4.74
C ILE A 139 6.25 2.82 3.62
N MET A 140 6.65 2.23 2.50
CA MET A 140 5.76 1.83 1.42
C MET A 140 5.89 0.35 1.10
N ILE A 141 4.77 -0.28 0.78
CA ILE A 141 4.69 -1.67 0.37
C ILE A 141 4.33 -1.76 -1.12
N TYR A 142 5.03 -2.62 -1.84
CA TYR A 142 4.78 -2.95 -3.23
C TYR A 142 4.64 -4.45 -3.40
N ALA A 143 3.68 -4.86 -4.21
CA ALA A 143 3.58 -6.23 -4.68
C ALA A 143 4.48 -6.45 -5.88
N LYS A 144 5.13 -7.61 -5.97
CA LYS A 144 6.00 -8.02 -7.07
C LYS A 144 5.25 -8.77 -8.18
N ASN A 145 3.98 -9.11 -7.95
CA ASN A 145 3.12 -9.80 -8.92
C ASN A 145 1.65 -9.38 -8.73
N GLN A 146 0.81 -9.69 -9.70
CA GLN A 146 -0.60 -9.26 -9.68
C GLN A 146 -1.43 -9.95 -8.59
N LEU A 147 -1.16 -11.23 -8.32
CA LEU A 147 -1.88 -11.98 -7.28
C LEU A 147 -1.61 -11.41 -5.90
N SER A 148 -0.35 -11.10 -5.59
CA SER A 148 0.03 -10.43 -4.35
C SER A 148 -0.60 -9.03 -4.25
N ALA A 149 -0.64 -8.27 -5.36
CA ALA A 149 -1.28 -6.96 -5.38
C ALA A 149 -2.77 -7.04 -5.05
N ALA A 150 -3.49 -8.01 -5.62
CA ALA A 150 -4.91 -8.21 -5.35
C ALA A 150 -5.16 -8.57 -3.87
N ARG A 151 -4.37 -9.49 -3.31
CA ARG A 151 -4.49 -9.93 -1.92
C ARG A 151 -4.14 -8.85 -0.90
N LEU A 152 -3.05 -8.11 -1.13
CA LEU A 152 -2.68 -6.98 -0.28
C LEU A 152 -3.70 -5.83 -0.39
N THR A 153 -4.29 -5.62 -1.56
CA THR A 153 -5.37 -4.65 -1.74
C THR A 153 -6.63 -5.07 -0.96
N ALA A 154 -6.95 -6.37 -0.92
CA ALA A 154 -8.03 -6.89 -0.09
C ALA A 154 -7.74 -6.66 1.39
N GLN A 155 -6.55 -7.00 1.88
CA GLN A 155 -6.13 -6.75 3.27
C GLN A 155 -6.19 -5.26 3.66
N ARG A 156 -5.89 -4.34 2.72
CA ARG A 156 -6.06 -2.91 2.96
C ARG A 156 -7.53 -2.51 3.10
N LYS A 157 -8.44 -3.17 2.38
CA LYS A 157 -9.89 -2.87 2.42
C LYS A 157 -10.57 -3.43 3.66
N ASP A 158 -10.15 -4.59 4.14
CA ASP A 158 -10.72 -5.26 5.32
C ASP A 158 -10.02 -4.89 6.64
N GLY A 159 -8.98 -4.03 6.58
CA GLY A 159 -8.23 -3.58 7.75
C GLY A 159 -7.16 -4.54 8.26
N THR A 160 -6.93 -5.67 7.59
CA THR A 160 -5.85 -6.61 7.97
C THR A 160 -4.46 -6.00 7.74
N LEU A 161 -4.29 -5.21 6.65
CA LEU A 161 -3.11 -4.41 6.43
C LEU A 161 -3.28 -3.07 7.16
N GLN A 162 -2.46 -2.84 8.18
CA GLN A 162 -2.50 -1.64 9.02
C GLN A 162 -1.26 -0.78 8.81
N LYS A 163 -1.44 0.54 8.92
CA LYS A 163 -0.36 1.53 8.87
C LYS A 163 -0.50 2.49 10.03
N TYR A 164 0.63 2.73 10.70
CA TYR A 164 0.74 3.75 11.73
C TYR A 164 1.70 4.84 11.29
N TYR A 165 1.32 6.06 11.58
CA TYR A 165 2.11 7.23 11.25
C TYR A 165 2.52 7.95 12.53
N TYR A 166 3.64 8.63 12.50
CA TYR A 166 3.95 9.70 13.43
C TYR A 166 3.70 11.04 12.72
N ALA A 167 3.05 11.96 13.43
CA ALA A 167 2.87 13.32 12.98
C ALA A 167 3.20 14.28 14.12
N ILE A 168 3.64 15.50 13.79
CA ILE A 168 3.75 16.58 14.77
C ILE A 168 2.77 17.66 14.35
N VAL A 169 1.84 17.95 15.24
CA VAL A 169 0.74 18.89 15.05
C VAL A 169 0.95 20.13 15.92
N GLU A 170 0.44 21.26 15.46
CA GLU A 170 0.44 22.51 16.23
C GLU A 170 -0.64 22.50 17.30
N GLY A 171 -0.35 23.14 18.43
CA GLY A 171 -1.27 23.23 19.57
C GLY A 171 -1.27 21.95 20.42
N GLN A 172 -2.25 21.89 21.32
CA GLN A 172 -2.44 20.78 22.23
C GLN A 172 -3.74 20.04 21.90
N LEU A 173 -3.63 18.74 21.76
CA LEU A 173 -4.74 17.83 21.52
C LEU A 173 -5.15 17.07 22.80
N GLU A 174 -6.34 16.51 22.84
CA GLU A 174 -6.71 15.46 23.81
C GLU A 174 -5.78 14.27 23.68
N ASP A 175 -5.62 13.48 24.74
CA ASP A 175 -4.65 12.37 24.76
C ASP A 175 -4.88 11.36 23.65
N LYS A 176 -6.13 11.10 23.30
CA LYS A 176 -6.55 10.25 22.18
C LYS A 176 -7.96 10.59 21.72
N ASP A 177 -8.20 10.46 20.42
CA ASP A 177 -9.54 10.64 19.86
C ASP A 177 -9.64 9.93 18.48
N THR A 178 -10.88 9.93 17.94
CA THR A 178 -11.20 9.44 16.60
C THR A 178 -11.88 10.56 15.80
N LEU A 179 -11.18 11.07 14.80
CA LEU A 179 -11.70 12.09 13.90
C LEU A 179 -12.58 11.45 12.83
N LEU A 180 -13.85 11.86 12.79
CA LEU A 180 -14.83 11.47 11.79
C LEU A 180 -15.16 12.68 10.92
N PHE A 181 -14.83 12.63 9.64
CA PHE A 181 -15.05 13.73 8.72
C PHE A 181 -15.18 13.23 7.27
N SER A 182 -15.57 14.12 6.36
CA SER A 182 -15.61 13.81 4.93
C SER A 182 -14.75 14.78 4.15
N LEU A 183 -14.01 14.27 3.17
CA LEU A 183 -13.14 15.04 2.30
C LEU A 183 -13.61 15.00 0.85
N MET A 184 -13.57 16.15 0.21
CA MET A 184 -13.77 16.29 -1.21
C MET A 184 -12.63 17.12 -1.81
N LYS A 185 -12.22 16.75 -3.02
CA LYS A 185 -11.31 17.58 -3.81
C LYS A 185 -12.17 18.43 -4.75
N GLU A 186 -12.01 19.73 -4.68
CA GLU A 186 -12.59 20.65 -5.64
C GLU A 186 -11.76 20.72 -6.91
N ASP A 187 -12.41 20.95 -8.05
CA ASP A 187 -11.72 21.01 -9.33
C ASP A 187 -10.75 22.19 -9.37
N GLY A 188 -9.51 21.88 -9.77
CA GLY A 188 -8.42 22.86 -9.79
C GLY A 188 -7.66 23.03 -8.46
N GLU A 189 -8.20 22.57 -7.34
CA GLU A 189 -7.55 22.68 -6.03
C GLU A 189 -6.53 21.56 -5.78
N MET A 190 -5.43 21.91 -5.10
CA MET A 190 -4.45 20.92 -4.61
C MET A 190 -4.86 20.36 -3.25
N ALA A 191 -5.48 21.15 -2.41
CA ALA A 191 -5.95 20.78 -1.09
C ALA A 191 -7.24 19.95 -1.13
N GLN A 192 -7.49 19.19 -0.06
CA GLN A 192 -8.79 18.55 0.19
C GLN A 192 -9.56 19.45 1.15
N SER A 193 -10.86 19.65 0.92
CA SER A 193 -11.74 20.42 1.78
C SER A 193 -12.71 19.52 2.55
N PHE A 194 -13.15 20.00 3.74
CA PHE A 194 -14.23 19.36 4.48
C PHE A 194 -15.55 19.60 3.73
N ASN A 195 -16.23 18.51 3.36
CA ASN A 195 -17.50 18.62 2.65
C ASN A 195 -18.40 17.42 3.01
N GLN A 196 -19.66 17.69 3.39
CA GLN A 196 -20.62 16.65 3.78
C GLN A 196 -20.93 15.66 2.62
N GLY A 197 -20.80 16.08 1.35
CA GLY A 197 -20.90 15.22 0.18
C GLY A 197 -19.62 14.45 -0.17
N GLY A 198 -18.55 14.65 0.58
CA GLY A 198 -17.24 14.05 0.34
C GLY A 198 -17.13 12.58 0.76
N LYS A 199 -15.94 12.02 0.57
CA LYS A 199 -15.63 10.65 0.99
C LYS A 199 -15.35 10.61 2.48
N GLN A 200 -16.02 9.71 3.20
CA GLN A 200 -15.83 9.52 4.64
C GLN A 200 -14.39 9.14 4.96
N CYS A 201 -13.90 9.72 6.06
CA CYS A 201 -12.58 9.54 6.64
C CYS A 201 -12.71 9.18 8.11
N VAL A 202 -11.93 8.17 8.53
CA VAL A 202 -11.82 7.77 9.93
C VAL A 202 -10.33 7.75 10.27
N THR A 203 -9.93 8.60 11.23
CA THR A 203 -8.54 8.79 11.66
C THR A 203 -8.47 8.71 13.18
N GLU A 204 -7.85 7.69 13.70
CA GLU A 204 -7.57 7.55 15.14
C GLU A 204 -6.21 8.15 15.46
N TYR A 205 -6.08 8.80 16.61
CA TYR A 205 -4.79 9.26 17.09
C TYR A 205 -4.62 9.08 18.60
N GLU A 206 -3.35 9.09 19.01
CA GLU A 206 -2.91 9.09 20.40
C GLU A 206 -1.70 10.01 20.53
N VAL A 207 -1.71 10.89 21.54
CA VAL A 207 -0.58 11.77 21.84
C VAL A 207 0.53 10.96 22.51
N ILE A 208 1.71 10.94 21.89
CA ILE A 208 2.89 10.21 22.37
C ILE A 208 3.77 11.13 23.23
N LYS A 209 3.89 12.40 22.83
CA LYS A 209 4.70 13.38 23.55
C LYS A 209 4.15 14.78 23.32
N ARG A 210 4.07 15.55 24.39
CA ARG A 210 3.71 16.97 24.35
C ARG A 210 4.97 17.82 24.39
N TYR A 211 5.02 18.80 23.52
CA TYR A 211 5.98 19.90 23.54
C TYR A 211 5.27 21.17 23.99
N GLN A 212 5.98 22.29 24.07
CA GLN A 212 5.40 23.55 24.56
C GLN A 212 4.24 24.02 23.68
N THR A 213 4.37 23.96 22.37
CA THR A 213 3.38 24.47 21.38
C THR A 213 2.94 23.42 20.38
N GLU A 214 3.45 22.21 20.45
CA GLU A 214 3.14 21.12 19.52
C GLU A 214 2.95 19.78 20.23
N GLY A 215 2.37 18.80 19.53
CA GLY A 215 2.25 17.42 19.98
C GLY A 215 2.77 16.42 18.96
N LEU A 216 3.63 15.48 19.41
CA LEU A 216 3.91 14.27 18.64
C LEU A 216 2.80 13.26 18.85
N ILE A 217 2.15 12.86 17.79
CA ILE A 217 1.03 11.93 17.82
C ILE A 217 1.34 10.67 17.00
N ARG A 218 0.78 9.55 17.42
CA ARG A 218 0.65 8.33 16.63
C ARG A 218 -0.71 8.31 15.98
N VAL A 219 -0.76 8.11 14.67
CA VAL A 219 -2.01 8.13 13.90
C VAL A 219 -2.23 6.78 13.24
N HIS A 220 -3.46 6.28 13.32
CA HIS A 220 -3.94 5.09 12.64
C HIS A 220 -5.06 5.45 11.67
N LEU A 221 -4.97 4.98 10.42
CA LEU A 221 -5.95 5.24 9.37
C LEU A 221 -6.84 4.02 9.15
N GLN A 222 -8.13 4.11 9.48
CA GLN A 222 -9.13 3.13 9.06
C GLN A 222 -9.55 3.32 7.60
N THR A 223 -9.43 4.55 7.07
CA THR A 223 -9.62 4.88 5.67
C THR A 223 -8.33 5.50 5.10
N GLY A 224 -8.16 5.49 3.77
CA GLY A 224 -6.94 6.04 3.13
C GLY A 224 -7.29 6.97 1.99
N ARG A 225 -7.67 8.22 2.30
CA ARG A 225 -7.95 9.27 1.32
C ARG A 225 -6.72 10.16 1.11
N THR A 226 -6.66 10.82 -0.04
CA THR A 226 -5.60 11.80 -0.34
C THR A 226 -5.57 12.86 0.75
N HIS A 227 -4.39 13.17 1.28
CA HIS A 227 -4.14 14.16 2.33
C HIS A 227 -4.95 13.95 3.63
N GLN A 228 -5.50 12.77 3.89
CA GLN A 228 -6.47 12.55 4.97
C GLN A 228 -5.97 13.05 6.34
N ILE A 229 -4.75 12.70 6.75
CA ILE A 229 -4.17 13.16 8.02
C ILE A 229 -3.99 14.67 7.99
N ARG A 230 -3.39 15.21 6.94
CA ARG A 230 -3.06 16.62 6.79
C ARG A 230 -4.30 17.49 6.85
N ALA A 231 -5.30 17.19 6.01
CA ALA A 231 -6.57 17.92 5.99
C ALA A 231 -7.37 17.72 7.29
N GLY A 232 -7.38 16.49 7.84
CA GLY A 232 -8.13 16.16 9.05
C GLY A 232 -7.68 16.99 10.25
N PHE A 233 -6.38 17.03 10.52
CA PHE A 233 -5.86 17.82 11.64
C PHE A 233 -5.97 19.34 11.41
N ALA A 234 -5.74 19.83 10.20
CA ALA A 234 -5.97 21.24 9.88
C ALA A 234 -7.43 21.64 10.07
N GLY A 235 -8.38 20.78 9.71
CA GLY A 235 -9.80 21.05 9.84
C GLY A 235 -10.31 21.17 11.28
N ILE A 236 -9.58 20.61 12.24
CA ILE A 236 -9.85 20.77 13.69
C ILE A 236 -8.96 21.84 14.33
N GLY A 237 -8.24 22.67 13.53
CA GLY A 237 -7.41 23.76 14.01
C GLY A 237 -6.01 23.38 14.49
N HIS A 238 -5.56 22.15 14.21
CA HIS A 238 -4.24 21.62 14.59
C HIS A 238 -3.45 21.16 13.36
N PRO A 239 -3.06 22.07 12.43
CA PRO A 239 -2.33 21.66 11.22
C PRO A 239 -1.02 20.98 11.57
N LEU A 240 -0.52 20.12 10.68
CA LEU A 240 0.80 19.51 10.84
C LEU A 240 1.88 20.59 10.69
N CYS A 241 2.86 20.58 11.59
CA CYS A 241 4.03 21.47 11.46
C CYS A 241 4.67 21.29 10.07
N GLY A 242 5.04 22.41 9.43
CA GLY A 242 5.64 22.42 8.10
C GLY A 242 4.69 22.22 6.92
N ASP A 243 3.41 21.96 7.15
CA ASP A 243 2.43 21.74 6.09
C ASP A 243 1.82 23.04 5.58
N THR A 244 2.54 23.74 4.72
CA THR A 244 2.10 25.04 4.17
C THR A 244 0.79 24.97 3.39
N LEU A 245 0.47 23.83 2.77
CA LEU A 245 -0.78 23.64 2.03
C LEU A 245 -2.01 23.73 2.95
N TYR A 246 -1.84 23.37 4.22
CA TYR A 246 -2.90 23.35 5.22
C TYR A 246 -2.65 24.30 6.40
N GLY A 247 -1.79 25.31 6.21
CA GLY A 247 -1.58 26.38 7.17
C GLY A 247 -0.58 26.09 8.30
N GLY A 248 0.17 25.00 8.22
CA GLY A 248 1.19 24.66 9.21
C GLY A 248 2.44 25.54 9.13
N SER A 249 2.98 25.91 10.29
CA SER A 249 4.16 26.75 10.45
C SER A 249 5.43 26.05 9.98
N THR A 250 6.26 26.79 9.25
CA THR A 250 7.56 26.32 8.75
C THR A 250 8.74 26.76 9.59
N GLN A 251 8.55 27.15 10.85
CA GLN A 251 9.62 27.70 11.71
C GLN A 251 10.81 26.73 11.83
N TRP A 252 10.58 25.44 12.01
CA TRP A 252 11.65 24.47 12.23
C TRP A 252 11.67 23.31 11.22
N ILE A 253 10.53 22.97 10.59
CA ILE A 253 10.44 21.94 9.54
C ILE A 253 9.78 22.52 8.29
N LYS A 254 10.29 22.18 7.09
CA LYS A 254 9.87 22.77 5.80
C LYS A 254 9.00 21.84 4.96
N ARG A 255 8.52 20.77 5.55
CA ARG A 255 7.62 19.80 4.95
C ARG A 255 6.58 19.34 5.97
N PRO A 256 5.46 18.74 5.57
CA PRO A 256 4.55 18.15 6.55
C PRO A 256 5.29 17.22 7.50
N ALA A 257 5.23 17.47 8.79
CA ALA A 257 5.80 16.64 9.84
C ALA A 257 4.99 15.36 9.96
N LEU A 258 5.08 14.51 8.93
CA LEU A 258 4.35 13.25 8.78
C LEU A 258 5.28 12.16 8.28
N HIS A 259 5.19 11.00 8.92
CA HIS A 259 6.04 9.84 8.64
C HIS A 259 5.27 8.53 8.82
N CYS A 260 5.25 7.68 7.80
CA CYS A 260 4.70 6.32 7.91
C CYS A 260 5.71 5.43 8.64
N ALA A 261 5.51 5.21 9.93
CA ALA A 261 6.49 4.60 10.83
C ALA A 261 6.36 3.08 10.95
N ASN A 262 5.17 2.53 10.74
CA ASN A 262 4.94 1.09 10.89
C ASN A 262 3.92 0.61 9.87
N ILE A 263 4.16 -0.59 9.35
CA ILE A 263 3.18 -1.35 8.55
C ILE A 263 3.13 -2.78 9.06
N SER A 264 1.91 -3.31 9.21
CA SER A 264 1.69 -4.72 9.46
C SER A 264 0.73 -5.31 8.43
N PHE A 265 1.04 -6.52 7.96
CA PHE A 265 0.23 -7.22 6.97
C PHE A 265 0.44 -8.73 7.06
N LEU A 266 -0.42 -9.51 6.43
CA LEU A 266 -0.20 -10.94 6.22
C LEU A 266 0.47 -11.15 4.86
N GLN A 267 1.53 -11.93 4.84
CA GLN A 267 2.13 -12.38 3.59
C GLN A 267 1.04 -12.97 2.67
N PRO A 268 0.96 -12.56 1.41
CA PRO A 268 -0.18 -12.88 0.54
C PRO A 268 -0.55 -14.37 0.45
N PHE A 269 0.42 -15.27 0.51
CA PHE A 269 0.22 -16.70 0.34
C PHE A 269 0.40 -17.48 1.64
N THR A 270 1.50 -17.29 2.35
CA THR A 270 1.81 -18.04 3.59
C THR A 270 0.98 -17.60 4.80
N LYS A 271 0.34 -16.42 4.72
CA LYS A 271 -0.43 -15.80 5.81
C LYS A 271 0.40 -15.49 7.07
N LYS A 272 1.72 -15.60 7.00
CA LYS A 272 2.61 -15.18 8.08
C LYS A 272 2.43 -13.68 8.31
N LYS A 273 2.27 -13.27 9.57
CA LYS A 273 2.23 -11.84 9.94
C LYS A 273 3.62 -11.22 9.80
N ILE A 274 3.71 -10.14 9.05
CA ILE A 274 4.92 -9.34 8.84
C ILE A 274 4.68 -7.96 9.46
N ILE A 275 5.67 -7.49 10.20
CA ILE A 275 5.68 -6.14 10.79
C ILE A 275 6.99 -5.49 10.36
N VAL A 276 6.91 -4.29 9.80
CA VAL A 276 8.08 -3.50 9.39
C VAL A 276 7.97 -2.12 10.02
N GLU A 277 9.08 -1.66 10.61
CA GLU A 277 9.16 -0.39 11.32
C GLU A 277 10.24 0.50 10.72
N SER A 278 10.00 1.80 10.79
CA SER A 278 10.95 2.84 10.41
C SER A 278 11.03 3.86 11.56
N PRO A 279 12.22 4.21 12.05
CA PRO A 279 12.38 5.16 13.12
C PRO A 279 11.93 6.56 12.67
N LEU A 280 11.58 7.40 13.66
CA LEU A 280 11.28 8.81 13.41
C LEU A 280 12.49 9.48 12.72
N PRO A 281 12.30 10.14 11.57
CA PRO A 281 13.39 10.76 10.83
C PRO A 281 14.00 11.95 11.61
N GLU A 282 15.27 12.24 11.38
CA GLU A 282 16.04 13.23 12.15
C GLU A 282 15.41 14.63 12.13
N ASP A 283 14.84 15.04 10.97
CA ASP A 283 14.17 16.32 10.81
C ASP A 283 12.84 16.45 11.58
N MET A 284 12.31 15.33 12.11
CA MET A 284 11.14 15.31 12.99
C MET A 284 11.50 15.13 14.48
N LYS A 285 12.77 14.95 14.82
CA LYS A 285 13.20 14.87 16.21
C LYS A 285 13.33 16.26 16.80
N ARG A 286 12.42 16.59 17.73
CA ARG A 286 12.51 17.82 18.52
C ARG A 286 13.54 17.66 19.62
N LYS A 287 14.47 18.61 19.70
CA LYS A 287 15.48 18.69 20.78
C LYS A 287 14.86 19.22 22.07
#